data_314dc51ed23093ec8302095012bf04a0
#
_entry.id   314dc51ed23093ec8302095012bf04a0
#
_cell.length_a   1.000
_cell.length_b   1.000
_cell.length_c   1.000
_cell.angle_alpha   90.00
_cell.angle_beta   90.00
_cell.angle_gamma   90.00
#
_symmetry.space_group_name_H-M   'P 1'
#
loop_
_entity.id
_entity.type
_entity.pdbx_description
1 polymer ?
#
loop_
_entity_poly.entity_id
_entity_poly.type
_entity_poly.pdbx_seq_one_letter_code
_entity_poly.pdbx_strand_id
1 'polypeptide(L)'
;MVTRQRLSGEDDESSDRELHQKVCKFANVLKGRGVGKGDPVSIYMPMVPEAVIAMLACARIGAVHSVVFGGFSAEALADRIVDSDCKTLITANGTFRGAKAIPMKPNADRAMARASEEMEAKVETCIVVRRVGEDSGIECTMESGRDIWWDQVMDDASPDCPCEEMDAEDPLFVLYTSGSTGKPKGVLHTTAGYLVYTATTHKYVFDYHEED
;
A
#
# COMPACT_ATOMS: atom_id res chain seq x y z
N MET A 1 11.59 -7.46 -14.62
CA MET A 1 12.67 -6.47 -14.83
C MET A 1 12.17 -5.15 -14.28
N VAL A 2 12.48 -4.86 -13.02
CA VAL A 2 12.08 -3.59 -12.38
C VAL A 2 13.00 -2.52 -12.94
N THR A 3 12.48 -1.64 -13.77
CA THR A 3 13.24 -0.55 -14.36
C THR A 3 13.63 0.41 -13.22
N ARG A 4 14.93 0.45 -12.90
CA ARG A 4 15.51 1.48 -12.02
C ARG A 4 15.17 2.86 -12.60
N GLN A 5 14.11 3.51 -12.11
CA GLN A 5 14.03 4.95 -12.23
C GLN A 5 15.04 5.51 -11.21
N ARG A 6 16.15 6.03 -11.72
CA ARG A 6 17.12 6.79 -10.92
C ARG A 6 16.37 7.92 -10.23
N LEU A 7 16.21 7.81 -8.95
CA LEU A 7 15.92 8.93 -8.09
C LEU A 7 17.18 9.77 -8.03
N SER A 8 17.05 11.07 -8.23
CA SER A 8 18.16 12.00 -8.24
C SER A 8 19.01 11.86 -6.98
N GLY A 9 20.21 11.29 -7.13
CA GLY A 9 21.37 11.66 -6.34
C GLY A 9 21.76 10.82 -5.14
N GLU A 10 21.15 9.67 -4.85
CA GLU A 10 21.72 8.73 -3.86
C GLU A 10 21.45 7.29 -4.30
N ASP A 11 22.54 6.53 -4.53
CA ASP A 11 22.51 5.08 -4.69
C ASP A 11 22.27 4.45 -3.31
N ASP A 12 21.04 4.54 -2.80
CA ASP A 12 20.63 3.83 -1.60
C ASP A 12 20.25 2.39 -2.01
N GLU A 13 21.24 1.52 -2.12
CA GLU A 13 21.03 0.08 -2.11
C GLU A 13 20.56 -0.31 -0.71
N SER A 14 19.26 -0.15 -0.45
CA SER A 14 18.61 -0.70 0.73
C SER A 14 18.92 -2.19 0.80
N SER A 15 19.75 -2.60 1.77
CA SER A 15 20.00 -4.01 2.00
C SER A 15 18.70 -4.71 2.44
N ASP A 16 18.59 -6.03 2.24
CA ASP A 16 17.46 -6.83 2.72
C ASP A 16 17.19 -6.61 4.21
N ARG A 17 18.26 -6.37 4.98
CA ARG A 17 18.16 -6.05 6.41
C ARG A 17 17.45 -4.71 6.66
N GLU A 18 17.76 -3.69 5.87
CA GLU A 18 17.10 -2.38 6.00
C GLU A 18 15.63 -2.46 5.57
N LEU A 19 15.34 -3.18 4.49
CA LEU A 19 13.97 -3.43 4.08
C LEU A 19 13.18 -4.13 5.19
N HIS A 20 13.74 -5.19 5.78
CA HIS A 20 13.13 -5.90 6.89
C HIS A 20 12.85 -4.99 8.09
N GLN A 21 13.81 -4.13 8.48
CA GLN A 21 13.61 -3.17 9.57
C GLN A 21 12.50 -2.17 9.27
N LYS A 22 12.46 -1.61 8.05
CA LYS A 22 11.41 -0.68 7.61
C LYS A 22 10.04 -1.36 7.59
N VAL A 23 9.97 -2.61 7.15
CA VAL A 23 8.75 -3.43 7.18
C VAL A 23 8.26 -3.65 8.61
N CYS A 24 9.15 -4.03 9.53
CA CYS A 24 8.78 -4.21 10.94
C CYS A 24 8.30 -2.91 11.59
N LYS A 25 8.99 -1.80 11.33
CA LYS A 25 8.55 -0.48 11.81
C LYS A 25 7.15 -0.14 11.32
N PHE A 26 6.90 -0.27 10.01
CA PHE A 26 5.60 0.06 9.45
C PHE A 26 4.50 -0.92 9.90
N ALA A 27 4.81 -2.18 10.08
CA ALA A 27 3.91 -3.18 10.68
C ALA A 27 3.47 -2.75 12.09
N ASN A 28 4.39 -2.26 12.92
CA ASN A 28 4.08 -1.72 14.25
C ASN A 28 3.26 -0.42 14.17
N VAL A 29 3.50 0.45 13.18
CA VAL A 29 2.67 1.63 12.92
C VAL A 29 1.22 1.21 12.64
N LEU A 30 1.01 0.24 11.76
CA LEU A 30 -0.32 -0.29 11.44
C LEU A 30 -1.01 -0.89 12.67
N LYS A 31 -0.30 -1.73 13.44
CA LYS A 31 -0.81 -2.28 14.71
C LYS A 31 -1.19 -1.19 15.71
N GLY A 32 -0.37 -0.15 15.84
CA GLY A 32 -0.67 1.01 16.68
C GLY A 32 -1.90 1.82 16.23
N ARG A 33 -2.37 1.62 15.00
CA ARG A 33 -3.61 2.18 14.44
C ARG A 33 -4.79 1.21 14.47
N GLY A 34 -4.64 0.08 15.15
CA GLY A 34 -5.69 -0.92 15.30
C GLY A 34 -5.82 -1.89 14.14
N VAL A 35 -4.86 -1.90 13.19
CA VAL A 35 -4.84 -2.87 12.09
C VAL A 35 -4.24 -4.19 12.56
N GLY A 36 -4.96 -5.28 12.34
CA GLY A 36 -4.55 -6.64 12.68
C GLY A 36 -4.87 -7.65 11.60
N LYS A 37 -4.81 -8.94 11.97
CA LYS A 37 -5.10 -10.07 11.07
C LYS A 37 -6.52 -9.97 10.50
N GLY A 38 -6.61 -10.03 9.17
CA GLY A 38 -7.87 -9.97 8.42
C GLY A 38 -8.36 -8.56 8.10
N ASP A 39 -7.79 -7.51 8.71
CA ASP A 39 -8.24 -6.15 8.45
C ASP A 39 -7.80 -5.66 7.05
N PRO A 40 -8.70 -5.05 6.27
CA PRO A 40 -8.38 -4.54 4.95
C PRO A 40 -7.61 -3.21 5.02
N VAL A 41 -6.56 -3.11 4.19
CA VAL A 41 -5.74 -1.91 4.00
C VAL A 41 -5.65 -1.58 2.52
N SER A 42 -6.08 -0.39 2.13
CA SER A 42 -5.92 0.09 0.75
C SER A 42 -4.61 0.84 0.57
N ILE A 43 -3.86 0.51 -0.48
CA ILE A 43 -2.57 1.11 -0.83
C ILE A 43 -2.73 1.82 -2.17
N TYR A 44 -3.02 3.12 -2.14
CA TYR A 44 -3.13 3.99 -3.32
C TYR A 44 -1.85 4.81 -3.48
N MET A 45 -0.85 4.20 -4.11
CA MET A 45 0.49 4.76 -4.17
C MET A 45 1.12 4.67 -5.56
N PRO A 46 2.11 5.54 -5.86
CA PRO A 46 2.97 5.36 -7.02
C PRO A 46 3.98 4.23 -6.77
N MET A 47 4.80 3.91 -7.79
CA MET A 47 5.88 2.93 -7.66
C MET A 47 7.05 3.54 -6.88
N VAL A 48 6.96 3.46 -5.55
CA VAL A 48 7.96 3.94 -4.59
C VAL A 48 8.28 2.84 -3.58
N PRO A 49 9.46 2.86 -2.92
CA PRO A 49 9.83 1.84 -1.94
C PRO A 49 8.81 1.65 -0.81
N GLU A 50 8.15 2.73 -0.38
CA GLU A 50 7.12 2.71 0.65
C GLU A 50 5.91 1.85 0.28
N ALA A 51 5.60 1.71 -1.02
CA ALA A 51 4.52 0.81 -1.47
C ALA A 51 4.88 -0.66 -1.20
N VAL A 52 6.14 -1.05 -1.43
CA VAL A 52 6.63 -2.40 -1.13
C VAL A 52 6.66 -2.65 0.37
N ILE A 53 7.16 -1.67 1.15
CA ILE A 53 7.18 -1.75 2.61
C ILE A 53 5.75 -1.92 3.16
N ALA A 54 4.78 -1.18 2.64
CA ALA A 54 3.39 -1.26 3.06
C ALA A 54 2.77 -2.64 2.77
N MET A 55 2.98 -3.20 1.58
CA MET A 55 2.52 -4.54 1.22
C MET A 55 3.10 -5.62 2.15
N LEU A 56 4.43 -5.58 2.36
CA LEU A 56 5.12 -6.54 3.21
C LEU A 56 4.76 -6.38 4.69
N ALA A 57 4.52 -5.15 5.16
CA ALA A 57 4.07 -4.89 6.52
C ALA A 57 2.65 -5.45 6.77
N CYS A 58 1.72 -5.28 5.82
CA CYS A 58 0.40 -5.91 5.88
C CYS A 58 0.53 -7.43 5.95
N ALA A 59 1.31 -8.04 5.06
CA ALA A 59 1.54 -9.49 5.08
C ALA A 59 2.13 -9.97 6.41
N ARG A 60 3.03 -9.17 7.03
CA ARG A 60 3.68 -9.51 8.29
C ARG A 60 2.72 -9.60 9.47
N ILE A 61 1.67 -8.78 9.49
CA ILE A 61 0.66 -8.74 10.56
C ILE A 61 -0.65 -9.43 10.19
N GLY A 62 -0.69 -10.12 9.03
CA GLY A 62 -1.89 -10.79 8.54
C GLY A 62 -2.99 -9.87 8.05
N ALA A 63 -2.72 -8.59 7.83
CA ALA A 63 -3.67 -7.64 7.24
C ALA A 63 -3.82 -7.87 5.74
N VAL A 64 -5.04 -7.70 5.22
CA VAL A 64 -5.38 -7.95 3.81
C VAL A 64 -5.17 -6.68 3.00
N HIS A 65 -4.11 -6.60 2.22
CA HIS A 65 -3.86 -5.40 1.45
C HIS A 65 -4.51 -5.42 0.06
N SER A 66 -4.92 -4.23 -0.40
CA SER A 66 -5.40 -4.00 -1.76
C SER A 66 -4.61 -2.87 -2.40
N VAL A 67 -3.81 -3.19 -3.43
CA VAL A 67 -3.04 -2.18 -4.16
C VAL A 67 -3.91 -1.57 -5.25
N VAL A 68 -4.03 -0.25 -5.21
CA VAL A 68 -4.77 0.55 -6.17
C VAL A 68 -3.78 1.38 -6.99
N PHE A 69 -3.84 1.25 -8.30
CA PHE A 69 -2.95 1.99 -9.18
C PHE A 69 -3.08 3.50 -8.99
N GLY A 70 -1.96 4.19 -8.76
CA GLY A 70 -1.92 5.62 -8.45
C GLY A 70 -2.45 6.56 -9.56
N GLY A 71 -2.71 6.02 -10.75
CA GLY A 71 -3.35 6.74 -11.86
C GLY A 71 -4.87 6.62 -11.92
N PHE A 72 -5.49 5.87 -11.01
CA PHE A 72 -6.96 5.74 -10.97
C PHE A 72 -7.62 7.00 -10.41
N SER A 73 -8.86 7.22 -10.84
CA SER A 73 -9.70 8.33 -10.40
C SER A 73 -10.14 8.17 -8.94
N ALA A 74 -10.65 9.24 -8.35
CA ALA A 74 -11.23 9.22 -7.00
C ALA A 74 -12.41 8.25 -6.90
N GLU A 75 -13.25 8.17 -7.94
CA GLU A 75 -14.39 7.24 -8.00
C GLU A 75 -13.92 5.78 -7.96
N ALA A 76 -12.91 5.45 -8.77
CA ALA A 76 -12.36 4.10 -8.81
C ALA A 76 -11.71 3.68 -7.49
N LEU A 77 -11.13 4.63 -6.74
CA LEU A 77 -10.60 4.39 -5.41
C LEU A 77 -11.73 4.24 -4.38
N ALA A 78 -12.76 5.11 -4.43
CA ALA A 78 -13.91 5.04 -3.55
C ALA A 78 -14.63 3.68 -3.63
N ASP A 79 -14.88 3.20 -4.86
CA ASP A 79 -15.52 1.90 -5.06
C ASP A 79 -14.75 0.76 -4.38
N ARG A 80 -13.41 0.82 -4.36
CA ARG A 80 -12.56 -0.20 -3.70
C ARG A 80 -12.53 -0.07 -2.18
N ILE A 81 -12.54 1.16 -1.67
CA ILE A 81 -12.66 1.42 -0.23
C ILE A 81 -13.94 0.82 0.31
N VAL A 82 -15.06 1.03 -0.41
CA VAL A 82 -16.37 0.51 -0.02
C VAL A 82 -16.44 -1.01 -0.14
N ASP A 83 -16.02 -1.57 -1.26
CA ASP A 83 -16.09 -3.02 -1.52
C ASP A 83 -15.26 -3.81 -0.49
N SER A 84 -14.15 -3.24 -0.01
CA SER A 84 -13.29 -3.88 0.99
C SER A 84 -13.60 -3.51 2.44
N ASP A 85 -14.55 -2.62 2.71
CA ASP A 85 -14.78 -2.00 4.03
C ASP A 85 -13.48 -1.45 4.66
N CYS A 86 -12.67 -0.80 3.85
CA CYS A 86 -11.33 -0.37 4.21
C CYS A 86 -11.37 0.83 5.17
N LYS A 87 -10.75 0.70 6.36
CA LYS A 87 -10.62 1.77 7.36
C LYS A 87 -9.26 2.46 7.34
N THR A 88 -8.28 1.86 6.67
CA THR A 88 -6.91 2.37 6.60
C THR A 88 -6.47 2.54 5.16
N LEU A 89 -6.16 3.78 4.77
CA LEU A 89 -5.64 4.13 3.45
C LEU A 89 -4.19 4.59 3.56
N ILE A 90 -3.33 4.07 2.68
CA ILE A 90 -1.95 4.52 2.53
C ILE A 90 -1.83 5.18 1.16
N THR A 91 -1.33 6.43 1.13
CA THR A 91 -1.20 7.19 -0.11
C THR A 91 0.06 8.06 -0.11
N ALA A 92 0.28 8.84 -1.17
CA ALA A 92 1.31 9.86 -1.25
C ALA A 92 0.68 11.24 -1.45
N ASN A 93 1.40 12.32 -1.11
CA ASN A 93 0.93 13.68 -1.39
C ASN A 93 0.79 13.94 -2.89
N GLY A 94 1.67 13.35 -3.70
CA GLY A 94 1.65 13.42 -5.15
C GLY A 94 2.59 12.41 -5.79
N THR A 95 2.64 12.40 -7.11
CA THR A 95 3.58 11.59 -7.90
C THR A 95 4.06 12.37 -9.12
N PHE A 96 5.04 11.82 -9.84
CA PHE A 96 5.53 12.40 -11.09
C PHE A 96 5.12 11.54 -12.29
N ARG A 97 4.67 12.20 -13.36
CA ARG A 97 4.49 11.61 -14.68
C ARG A 97 5.37 12.37 -15.67
N GLY A 98 6.55 11.82 -15.95
CA GLY A 98 7.62 12.61 -16.55
C GLY A 98 8.04 13.76 -15.62
N ALA A 99 8.08 14.99 -16.14
CA ALA A 99 8.39 16.19 -15.36
C ALA A 99 7.17 16.81 -14.62
N LYS A 100 5.95 16.30 -14.85
CA LYS A 100 4.72 16.86 -14.28
C LYS A 100 4.38 16.19 -12.97
N ALA A 101 4.21 17.01 -11.91
CA ALA A 101 3.66 16.54 -10.65
C ALA A 101 2.14 16.32 -10.77
N ILE A 102 1.65 15.21 -10.23
CA ILE A 102 0.24 14.80 -10.24
C ILE A 102 -0.22 14.66 -8.80
N PRO A 103 -1.34 15.31 -8.42
CA PRO A 103 -1.86 15.22 -7.05
C PRO A 103 -2.43 13.82 -6.76
N MET A 104 -2.05 13.22 -5.63
CA MET A 104 -2.60 11.96 -5.15
C MET A 104 -3.46 12.16 -3.90
N LYS A 105 -2.97 12.88 -2.90
CA LYS A 105 -3.75 13.14 -1.68
C LYS A 105 -5.09 13.83 -1.95
N PRO A 106 -5.19 14.87 -2.82
CA PRO A 106 -6.48 15.45 -3.18
C PRO A 106 -7.45 14.45 -3.84
N ASN A 107 -6.93 13.48 -4.62
CA ASN A 107 -7.75 12.40 -5.16
C ASN A 107 -8.20 11.44 -4.06
N ALA A 108 -7.31 11.08 -3.14
CA ALA A 108 -7.63 10.24 -1.99
C ALA A 108 -8.69 10.90 -1.09
N ASP A 109 -8.59 12.20 -0.84
CA ASP A 109 -9.60 12.94 -0.06
C ASP A 109 -10.99 12.90 -0.69
N ARG A 110 -11.07 13.13 -2.01
CA ARG A 110 -12.34 13.00 -2.74
C ARG A 110 -12.91 11.58 -2.68
N ALA A 111 -12.04 10.57 -2.79
CA ALA A 111 -12.46 9.17 -2.69
C ALA A 111 -13.01 8.85 -1.30
N MET A 112 -12.31 9.27 -0.24
CA MET A 112 -12.73 9.05 1.14
C MET A 112 -14.04 9.79 1.47
N ALA A 113 -14.19 11.04 1.01
CA ALA A 113 -15.42 11.81 1.17
C ALA A 113 -16.61 11.10 0.48
N ARG A 114 -16.42 10.70 -0.78
CA ARG A 114 -17.45 9.98 -1.54
C ARG A 114 -17.83 8.65 -0.89
N ALA A 115 -16.86 7.86 -0.43
CA ALA A 115 -17.12 6.60 0.25
C ALA A 115 -17.94 6.80 1.53
N SER A 116 -17.66 7.86 2.28
CA SER A 116 -18.38 8.19 3.51
C SER A 116 -19.80 8.72 3.25
N GLU A 117 -19.96 9.64 2.29
CA GLU A 117 -21.23 10.33 2.02
C GLU A 117 -22.23 9.47 1.27
N GLU A 118 -21.78 8.71 0.27
CA GLU A 118 -22.65 7.94 -0.62
C GLU A 118 -22.84 6.49 -0.16
N MET A 119 -21.90 5.92 0.61
CA MET A 119 -21.82 4.47 0.83
C MET A 119 -21.56 4.07 2.29
N GLU A 120 -21.59 5.04 3.22
CA GLU A 120 -21.40 4.85 4.67
C GLU A 120 -20.06 4.17 5.07
N ALA A 121 -19.08 4.14 4.16
CA ALA A 121 -17.76 3.56 4.39
C ALA A 121 -16.77 4.63 4.84
N LYS A 122 -16.28 4.54 6.07
CA LYS A 122 -15.42 5.56 6.67
C LYS A 122 -13.98 5.10 6.80
N VAL A 123 -13.06 5.80 6.14
CA VAL A 123 -11.62 5.68 6.38
C VAL A 123 -11.27 6.46 7.66
N GLU A 124 -10.72 5.76 8.64
CA GLU A 124 -10.37 6.32 9.96
C GLU A 124 -8.91 6.76 10.04
N THR A 125 -8.05 6.13 9.24
CA THR A 125 -6.61 6.44 9.18
C THR A 125 -6.16 6.60 7.73
N CYS A 126 -5.48 7.72 7.43
CA CYS A 126 -4.82 7.94 6.15
C CYS A 126 -3.34 8.27 6.37
N ILE A 127 -2.45 7.37 5.95
CA ILE A 127 -1.00 7.56 6.07
C ILE A 127 -0.46 8.10 4.75
N VAL A 128 0.25 9.23 4.80
CA VAL A 128 0.64 9.99 3.61
C VAL A 128 2.17 10.07 3.47
N VAL A 129 2.68 9.58 2.35
CA VAL A 129 4.11 9.68 2.00
C VAL A 129 4.40 11.03 1.33
N ARG A 130 5.49 11.70 1.75
CA ARG A 130 6.01 12.90 1.10
C ARG A 130 6.82 12.52 -0.14
N ARG A 131 6.19 12.54 -1.32
CA ARG A 131 6.85 12.19 -2.59
C ARG A 131 7.19 13.40 -3.44
N VAL A 132 6.40 14.45 -3.36
CA VAL A 132 6.61 15.71 -4.08
C VAL A 132 6.86 16.83 -3.09
N GLY A 133 7.76 17.75 -3.45
CA GLY A 133 8.09 18.91 -2.62
C GLY A 133 7.02 20.01 -2.70
N GLU A 134 7.16 21.02 -1.86
CA GLU A 134 6.25 22.18 -1.81
C GLU A 134 6.28 23.00 -3.11
N ASP A 135 7.41 22.98 -3.82
CA ASP A 135 7.61 23.62 -5.12
C ASP A 135 6.80 22.96 -6.27
N SER A 136 6.23 21.81 -6.03
CA SER A 136 5.37 21.11 -6.99
C SER A 136 4.04 21.82 -7.30
N GLY A 137 3.63 22.77 -6.44
CA GLY A 137 2.33 23.44 -6.51
C GLY A 137 1.14 22.54 -6.14
N ILE A 138 1.40 21.35 -5.58
CA ILE A 138 0.34 20.47 -5.10
C ILE A 138 0.03 20.80 -3.64
N GLU A 139 -1.20 21.24 -3.41
CA GLU A 139 -1.72 21.39 -2.05
C GLU A 139 -2.01 20.03 -1.44
N CYS A 140 -1.46 19.80 -0.26
CA CYS A 140 -1.68 18.58 0.52
C CYS A 140 -2.28 18.95 1.88
N THR A 141 -3.60 19.04 1.93
CA THR A 141 -4.32 19.27 3.19
C THR A 141 -4.30 17.99 4.02
N MET A 142 -4.01 18.12 5.32
CA MET A 142 -4.01 17.03 6.29
C MET A 142 -5.16 17.23 7.28
N GLU A 143 -6.10 16.28 7.30
CA GLU A 143 -7.22 16.29 8.25
C GLU A 143 -6.77 15.78 9.61
N SER A 144 -6.92 16.66 10.63
CA SER A 144 -6.53 16.31 11.99
C SER A 144 -7.30 15.11 12.54
N GLY A 145 -6.59 14.18 13.17
CA GLY A 145 -7.17 12.95 13.73
C GLY A 145 -7.26 11.78 12.75
N ARG A 146 -7.28 12.04 11.43
CA ARG A 146 -7.30 11.02 10.39
C ARG A 146 -5.96 10.87 9.68
N ASP A 147 -5.39 12.00 9.23
CA ASP A 147 -4.23 12.00 8.33
C ASP A 147 -2.92 12.15 9.09
N ILE A 148 -1.92 11.37 8.67
CA ILE A 148 -0.63 11.32 9.34
C ILE A 148 0.46 11.20 8.29
N TRP A 149 1.57 11.90 8.49
CA TRP A 149 2.74 11.74 7.66
C TRP A 149 3.48 10.44 7.95
N TRP A 150 3.87 9.73 6.90
CA TRP A 150 4.63 8.47 6.97
C TRP A 150 5.93 8.61 7.75
N ASP A 151 6.72 9.63 7.45
CA ASP A 151 7.99 9.90 8.12
C ASP A 151 7.81 10.05 9.64
N GLN A 152 6.83 10.82 10.07
CA GLN A 152 6.55 11.05 11.49
C GLN A 152 6.24 9.76 12.26
N VAL A 153 5.47 8.86 11.67
CA VAL A 153 5.10 7.60 12.35
C VAL A 153 6.19 6.54 12.29
N MET A 154 7.11 6.65 11.31
CA MET A 154 8.22 5.70 11.17
C MET A 154 9.38 5.99 12.14
N ASP A 155 9.56 7.24 12.58
CA ASP A 155 10.71 7.65 13.40
C ASP A 155 10.72 6.92 14.74
N ASP A 156 9.58 6.86 15.44
CA ASP A 156 9.45 6.27 16.78
C ASP A 156 9.08 4.78 16.77
N ALA A 157 8.84 4.18 15.59
CA ALA A 157 8.39 2.81 15.50
C ALA A 157 9.52 1.80 15.77
N SER A 158 9.22 0.74 16.54
CA SER A 158 10.15 -0.35 16.79
C SER A 158 10.50 -1.12 15.51
N PRO A 159 11.77 -1.44 15.27
CA PRO A 159 12.20 -2.29 14.17
C PRO A 159 11.98 -3.79 14.43
N ASP A 160 11.44 -4.16 15.60
CA ASP A 160 11.11 -5.53 15.95
C ASP A 160 9.59 -5.72 15.94
N CYS A 161 9.11 -6.62 15.08
CA CYS A 161 7.72 -6.99 14.94
C CYS A 161 7.65 -8.47 14.56
N PRO A 162 7.31 -9.39 15.46
CA PRO A 162 7.09 -10.79 15.14
C PRO A 162 6.03 -10.96 14.05
N CYS A 163 6.20 -11.96 13.19
CA CYS A 163 5.19 -12.30 12.19
C CYS A 163 3.94 -12.84 12.86
N GLU A 164 2.78 -12.51 12.29
CA GLU A 164 1.52 -13.16 12.64
C GLU A 164 1.48 -14.60 12.10
N GLU A 165 0.94 -15.52 12.89
CA GLU A 165 0.72 -16.90 12.45
C GLU A 165 -0.49 -16.96 11.50
N MET A 166 -0.26 -17.49 10.29
CA MET A 166 -1.27 -17.54 9.23
C MET A 166 -1.58 -18.97 8.83
N ASP A 167 -2.85 -19.26 8.67
CA ASP A 167 -3.30 -20.49 8.02
C ASP A 167 -3.15 -20.40 6.50
N ALA A 168 -3.08 -21.56 5.84
CA ALA A 168 -2.92 -21.65 4.38
C ALA A 168 -4.00 -20.88 3.61
N GLU A 169 -5.22 -20.91 4.09
CA GLU A 169 -6.39 -20.28 3.46
C GLU A 169 -6.66 -18.85 3.96
N ASP A 170 -5.85 -18.35 4.89
CA ASP A 170 -6.00 -16.95 5.33
C ASP A 170 -5.79 -15.99 4.17
N PRO A 171 -6.64 -14.96 4.05
CA PRO A 171 -6.50 -13.89 3.07
C PRO A 171 -5.13 -13.20 3.14
N LEU A 172 -4.50 -12.97 1.99
CA LEU A 172 -3.25 -12.23 1.89
C LEU A 172 -3.46 -10.85 1.26
N PHE A 173 -4.12 -10.83 0.09
CA PHE A 173 -4.42 -9.58 -0.59
C PHE A 173 -5.60 -9.73 -1.55
N VAL A 174 -6.14 -8.58 -1.95
CA VAL A 174 -7.19 -8.47 -2.97
C VAL A 174 -6.68 -7.65 -4.15
N LEU A 175 -6.79 -8.19 -5.37
CA LEU A 175 -6.56 -7.47 -6.61
C LEU A 175 -7.86 -7.29 -7.38
N TYR A 176 -8.09 -6.07 -7.84
CA TYR A 176 -9.28 -5.74 -8.62
C TYR A 176 -9.02 -5.86 -10.12
N THR A 177 -9.84 -6.64 -10.79
CA THR A 177 -9.85 -6.76 -12.24
C THR A 177 -10.98 -5.92 -12.85
N SER A 178 -10.84 -5.53 -14.13
CA SER A 178 -11.92 -4.91 -14.89
C SER A 178 -13.02 -5.95 -15.13
N GLY A 179 -14.08 -5.91 -14.32
CA GLY A 179 -15.21 -6.83 -14.48
C GLY A 179 -15.93 -6.61 -15.81
N SER A 180 -16.45 -7.69 -16.41
CA SER A 180 -17.29 -7.65 -17.63
C SER A 180 -18.57 -6.81 -17.46
N THR A 181 -18.97 -6.51 -16.23
CA THR A 181 -20.18 -5.75 -15.86
C THR A 181 -19.93 -4.26 -15.57
N GLY A 182 -18.71 -3.76 -15.82
CA GLY A 182 -18.32 -2.37 -15.58
C GLY A 182 -17.90 -2.04 -14.15
N LYS A 183 -18.27 -2.84 -13.14
CA LYS A 183 -17.77 -2.70 -11.78
C LYS A 183 -16.52 -3.57 -11.57
N PRO A 184 -15.47 -3.06 -10.89
CA PRO A 184 -14.31 -3.86 -10.53
C PRO A 184 -14.73 -5.07 -9.68
N LYS A 185 -14.06 -6.21 -9.91
CA LYS A 185 -14.23 -7.41 -9.08
C LYS A 185 -12.96 -7.68 -8.33
N GLY A 186 -13.05 -7.75 -7.00
CA GLY A 186 -11.95 -8.15 -6.12
C GLY A 186 -11.68 -9.64 -6.23
N VAL A 187 -10.44 -10.01 -6.56
CA VAL A 187 -9.97 -11.39 -6.53
C VAL A 187 -9.13 -11.56 -5.28
N LEU A 188 -9.62 -12.38 -4.35
CA LEU A 188 -8.94 -12.71 -3.12
C LEU A 188 -7.87 -13.75 -3.38
N HIS A 189 -6.65 -13.47 -2.91
CA HIS A 189 -5.54 -14.41 -2.91
C HIS A 189 -5.24 -14.85 -1.47
N THR A 190 -5.13 -16.17 -1.27
CA THR A 190 -4.78 -16.74 0.04
C THR A 190 -3.26 -16.87 0.20
N THR A 191 -2.81 -16.95 1.44
CA THR A 191 -1.39 -16.99 1.81
C THR A 191 -0.65 -18.13 1.14
N ALA A 192 -1.10 -19.39 1.32
CA ALA A 192 -0.43 -20.53 0.70
C ALA A 192 -0.66 -20.60 -0.81
N GLY A 193 -1.85 -20.26 -1.29
CA GLY A 193 -2.16 -20.26 -2.72
C GLY A 193 -1.20 -19.35 -3.51
N TYR A 194 -0.96 -18.14 -3.01
CA TYR A 194 -0.02 -17.22 -3.61
C TYR A 194 1.44 -17.69 -3.51
N LEU A 195 1.87 -18.16 -2.31
CA LEU A 195 3.24 -18.62 -2.08
C LEU A 195 3.61 -19.83 -2.94
N VAL A 196 2.70 -20.81 -3.08
CA VAL A 196 2.91 -21.97 -3.96
C VAL A 196 3.08 -21.55 -5.42
N TYR A 197 2.23 -20.63 -5.88
CA TYR A 197 2.32 -20.13 -7.25
C TYR A 197 3.64 -19.38 -7.50
N THR A 198 4.03 -18.47 -6.61
CA THR A 198 5.26 -17.71 -6.74
C THR A 198 6.50 -18.60 -6.69
N ALA A 199 6.56 -19.54 -5.74
CA ALA A 199 7.67 -20.51 -5.64
C ALA A 199 7.80 -21.38 -6.92
N THR A 200 6.66 -21.85 -7.44
CA THR A 200 6.63 -22.64 -8.68
C THR A 200 7.10 -21.81 -9.88
N THR A 201 6.66 -20.54 -9.96
CA THR A 201 7.06 -19.63 -11.03
C THR A 201 8.56 -19.32 -10.97
N HIS A 202 9.11 -19.03 -9.78
CA HIS A 202 10.54 -18.82 -9.59
C HIS A 202 11.34 -20.03 -10.06
N LYS A 203 10.97 -21.23 -9.60
CA LYS A 203 11.70 -22.45 -9.91
C LYS A 203 11.67 -22.84 -11.40
N TYR A 204 10.50 -22.76 -12.05
CA TYR A 204 10.32 -23.34 -13.38
C TYR A 204 10.24 -22.31 -14.54
N VAL A 205 9.92 -21.06 -14.25
CA VAL A 205 9.79 -20.03 -15.28
C VAL A 205 11.00 -19.11 -15.28
N PHE A 206 11.46 -18.68 -14.10
CA PHE A 206 12.65 -17.83 -13.97
C PHE A 206 13.94 -18.63 -13.81
N ASP A 207 13.83 -19.95 -13.63
CA ASP A 207 14.97 -20.86 -13.45
C ASP A 207 15.96 -20.39 -12.37
N TYR A 208 15.39 -19.87 -11.27
CA TYR A 208 16.15 -19.32 -10.16
C TYR A 208 16.86 -20.41 -9.36
N HIS A 209 18.14 -20.24 -9.09
CA HIS A 209 18.99 -21.09 -8.27
C HIS A 209 19.54 -20.30 -7.08
N GLU A 210 19.84 -20.99 -5.96
CA GLU A 210 20.34 -20.34 -4.73
C GLU A 210 21.71 -19.68 -4.91
N GLU A 211 22.48 -20.09 -5.93
CA GLU A 211 23.76 -19.50 -6.28
C GLU A 211 23.68 -18.29 -7.24
N ASP A 212 22.50 -17.92 -7.73
CA ASP A 212 22.30 -16.75 -8.57
C ASP A 212 22.28 -15.45 -7.71
#